data_123573a3f088f36a2ad16b381306c033
#
_entry.id   123573a3f088f36a2ad16b381306c033
#
_cell.length_a   1.000
_cell.length_b   1.000
_cell.length_c   1.000
_cell.angle_alpha   90.00
_cell.angle_beta   90.00
_cell.angle_gamma   90.00
#
_symmetry.space_group_name_H-M   'P 1'
#
loop_
_entity.id
_entity.type
_entity.pdbx_description
1 polymer ?
#
loop_
_entity_poly.entity_id
_entity_poly.type
_entity_poly.pdbx_seq_one_letter_code
_entity_poly.pdbx_strand_id
1 'polypeptide(L)'
;MDPSTTTVASPTKTVRKVDVTSLRERLRRYGTAFRDPAFEAVAALRAHKLRSALTLLGVTLSVSVLILVVSIITGANLYIENRVANLGSNVFLVMRFPIITNQEDFFKAMRRNRNITWDDFEALRDGMRLPKAVGLEVRLSGKVRLGTQALDDINIRGVTANIADMDVEEPETGRYITDADNEGRAGVTFIGQDVSTKLFPTVDPIGKTIYVDGMGFQVVGVAKPIGTVLGQSQDNFVYIPVRTFLKRYGEHGQNLDLAVNIQARGPEWMLETEDEARTMMRGRRHLDPKVDDNFGILASDTIMSLWKNLTGAIAATMVGVVSVFLVIGGVVIMNVMLASVTERTREIGVRKSLGARRRDIMMQFLVESAVMAAVGGATGVLIAYLLSTLVRLLTPVPSQVPIGAVILSLAVSTIVGLFFGLYPASRASKLDPIEALRMEI
;
A
#
# COMPACT_ATOMS: atom_id res chain seq x y z
N MET A 1 93.72 7.29 18.19
CA MET A 1 92.90 7.22 16.99
C MET A 1 91.52 6.91 17.47
N ASP A 2 90.66 7.90 17.37
CA ASP A 2 89.31 8.04 17.90
C ASP A 2 88.32 7.67 16.87
N PRO A 3 87.28 6.89 17.15
CA PRO A 3 86.09 6.94 16.28
C PRO A 3 84.89 7.52 16.99
N SER A 4 84.49 8.64 16.53
CA SER A 4 83.27 9.42 16.80
C SER A 4 82.00 8.67 16.68
N THR A 5 81.27 8.49 17.77
CA THR A 5 79.88 7.99 17.84
C THR A 5 78.92 9.09 17.48
N THR A 6 78.24 8.94 16.32
CA THR A 6 77.19 9.83 15.90
C THR A 6 75.85 9.34 16.45
N THR A 7 75.31 10.09 17.45
CA THR A 7 74.00 9.83 18.04
C THR A 7 72.91 10.39 17.12
N VAL A 8 72.09 9.53 16.51
CA VAL A 8 70.89 9.89 15.75
C VAL A 8 69.75 10.23 16.71
N ALA A 9 69.33 11.48 16.74
CA ALA A 9 68.17 11.92 17.50
C ALA A 9 66.86 11.53 16.78
N SER A 10 66.03 10.74 17.45
CA SER A 10 64.66 10.37 17.02
C SER A 10 63.72 11.58 17.17
N PRO A 11 62.84 11.89 16.18
CA PRO A 11 61.88 12.98 16.31
C PRO A 11 60.70 12.53 17.18
N THR A 12 60.60 13.10 18.38
CA THR A 12 59.43 12.99 19.27
C THR A 12 58.22 13.62 18.61
N LYS A 13 57.25 12.78 18.17
CA LYS A 13 55.92 13.23 17.75
C LYS A 13 55.18 13.82 18.96
N THR A 14 55.10 15.15 19.03
CA THR A 14 54.24 15.87 19.98
C THR A 14 52.77 15.56 19.62
N VAL A 15 52.16 14.67 20.41
CA VAL A 15 50.72 14.46 20.39
C VAL A 15 50.04 15.74 20.88
N ARG A 16 49.44 16.48 19.98
CA ARG A 16 48.64 17.68 20.26
C ARG A 16 47.46 17.26 21.13
N LYS A 17 47.53 17.48 22.44
CA LYS A 17 46.40 17.28 23.38
C LYS A 17 45.23 18.10 22.85
N VAL A 18 44.18 17.41 22.39
CA VAL A 18 42.90 18.04 22.03
C VAL A 18 42.34 18.62 23.33
N ASP A 19 42.27 19.94 23.38
CA ASP A 19 41.78 20.67 24.55
C ASP A 19 40.24 20.43 24.66
N VAL A 20 39.86 19.51 25.52
CA VAL A 20 38.47 19.08 25.77
C VAL A 20 37.63 20.24 26.30
N THR A 21 38.26 21.24 26.94
CA THR A 21 37.58 22.45 27.41
C THR A 21 37.14 23.35 26.25
N SER A 22 37.96 23.47 25.22
CA SER A 22 37.63 24.24 24.02
C SER A 22 36.51 23.56 23.19
N LEU A 23 36.45 22.24 23.19
CA LEU A 23 35.35 21.48 22.55
C LEU A 23 34.03 21.62 23.32
N ARG A 24 34.07 21.55 24.68
CA ARG A 24 32.89 21.79 25.51
C ARG A 24 32.36 23.23 25.41
N GLU A 25 33.22 24.23 25.35
CA GLU A 25 32.82 25.62 25.14
C GLU A 25 32.26 25.85 23.75
N ARG A 26 32.83 25.23 22.70
CA ARG A 26 32.27 25.26 21.33
C ARG A 26 30.92 24.61 21.29
N LEU A 27 30.75 23.40 21.87
CA LEU A 27 29.45 22.69 21.90
C LEU A 27 28.40 23.46 22.72
N ARG A 28 28.81 24.14 23.80
CA ARG A 28 27.94 24.99 24.60
C ARG A 28 27.52 26.27 23.85
N ARG A 29 28.41 26.88 23.07
CA ARG A 29 28.10 28.01 22.17
C ARG A 29 27.19 27.59 21.03
N TYR A 30 27.37 26.42 20.45
CA TYR A 30 26.45 25.87 19.45
C TYR A 30 25.05 25.53 20.04
N GLY A 31 25.02 24.99 21.24
CA GLY A 31 23.76 24.66 21.93
C GLY A 31 22.92 25.90 22.27
N THR A 32 23.52 26.99 22.72
CA THR A 32 22.79 28.26 22.97
C THR A 32 22.42 28.96 21.67
N ALA A 33 23.25 28.86 20.61
CA ALA A 33 22.97 29.44 19.29
C ALA A 33 21.73 28.86 18.59
N PHE A 34 21.31 27.63 18.95
CA PHE A 34 20.07 27.03 18.41
C PHE A 34 18.86 27.17 19.37
N ARG A 35 19.11 27.17 20.68
CA ARG A 35 18.03 27.16 21.68
C ARG A 35 17.31 28.49 21.79
N ASP A 36 18.03 29.59 21.74
CA ASP A 36 17.44 30.90 21.89
C ASP A 36 16.58 31.31 20.67
N PRO A 37 17.03 31.13 19.40
CA PRO A 37 16.18 31.36 18.23
C PRO A 37 14.95 30.42 18.16
N ALA A 38 15.07 29.19 18.65
CA ALA A 38 13.92 28.27 18.69
C ALA A 38 12.85 28.71 19.71
N PHE A 39 13.27 29.25 20.86
CA PHE A 39 12.36 29.84 21.85
C PHE A 39 11.70 31.13 21.32
N GLU A 40 12.47 32.00 20.65
CA GLU A 40 11.93 33.18 19.98
C GLU A 40 10.92 32.83 18.88
N ALA A 41 11.20 31.76 18.09
CA ALA A 41 10.25 31.28 17.07
C ALA A 41 8.91 30.83 17.68
N VAL A 42 8.95 30.07 18.78
CA VAL A 42 7.71 29.64 19.48
C VAL A 42 6.98 30.82 20.12
N ALA A 43 7.70 31.80 20.64
CA ALA A 43 7.09 33.02 21.18
C ALA A 43 6.43 33.88 20.08
N ALA A 44 7.08 34.00 18.91
CA ALA A 44 6.53 34.68 17.74
C ALA A 44 5.24 34.01 17.21
N LEU A 45 5.19 32.66 17.21
CA LEU A 45 3.99 31.89 16.84
C LEU A 45 2.82 32.22 17.77
N ARG A 46 3.05 32.47 19.05
CA ARG A 46 2.02 32.83 20.03
C ARG A 46 1.56 34.28 19.95
N ALA A 47 2.44 35.21 19.55
CA ALA A 47 2.14 36.64 19.47
C ALA A 47 1.16 36.97 18.31
N HIS A 48 1.29 36.30 17.16
CA HIS A 48 0.46 36.55 15.97
C HIS A 48 -0.28 35.29 15.48
N LYS A 49 -1.21 34.81 16.29
CA LYS A 49 -1.92 33.51 16.13
C LYS A 49 -2.51 33.29 14.74
N LEU A 50 -3.19 34.31 14.16
CA LEU A 50 -3.83 34.16 12.83
C LEU A 50 -2.80 33.99 11.71
N ARG A 51 -1.72 34.80 11.75
CA ARG A 51 -0.63 34.74 10.76
C ARG A 51 0.10 33.41 10.85
N SER A 52 0.41 32.97 12.07
CA SER A 52 1.07 31.69 12.34
C SER A 52 0.20 30.49 11.91
N ALA A 53 -1.09 30.52 12.19
CA ALA A 53 -2.02 29.48 11.76
C ALA A 53 -2.07 29.36 10.23
N LEU A 54 -2.17 30.48 9.51
CA LEU A 54 -2.15 30.50 8.05
C LEU A 54 -0.82 30.00 7.47
N THR A 55 0.30 30.38 8.11
CA THR A 55 1.64 29.93 7.70
C THR A 55 1.82 28.43 7.86
N LEU A 56 1.40 27.92 9.01
CA LEU A 56 1.51 26.51 9.32
C LEU A 56 0.56 25.66 8.47
N LEU A 57 -0.62 26.20 8.10
CA LEU A 57 -1.67 25.47 7.40
C LEU A 57 -1.18 24.86 6.08
N GLY A 58 -0.42 25.59 5.26
CA GLY A 58 0.11 25.08 4.00
C GLY A 58 1.04 23.88 4.19
N VAL A 59 1.98 23.96 5.14
CA VAL A 59 2.93 22.88 5.44
C VAL A 59 2.20 21.71 6.12
N THR A 60 1.33 22.01 7.07
CA THR A 60 0.53 21.00 7.77
C THR A 60 -0.33 20.19 6.81
N LEU A 61 -1.03 20.87 5.87
CA LEU A 61 -1.86 20.23 4.88
C LEU A 61 -1.03 19.33 3.95
N SER A 62 0.12 19.84 3.46
CA SER A 62 1.03 19.08 2.59
C SER A 62 1.52 17.79 3.25
N VAL A 63 2.00 17.90 4.49
CA VAL A 63 2.49 16.75 5.27
C VAL A 63 1.35 15.78 5.59
N SER A 64 0.18 16.30 5.98
CA SER A 64 -0.98 15.45 6.30
C SER A 64 -1.43 14.64 5.10
N VAL A 65 -1.57 15.27 3.94
CA VAL A 65 -1.97 14.59 2.70
C VAL A 65 -0.94 13.56 2.28
N LEU A 66 0.36 13.90 2.32
CA LEU A 66 1.43 12.97 1.97
C LEU A 66 1.38 11.71 2.82
N ILE A 67 1.33 11.87 4.14
CA ILE A 67 1.33 10.73 5.08
C ILE A 67 0.05 9.91 4.92
N LEU A 68 -1.12 10.55 4.77
CA LEU A 68 -2.39 9.86 4.61
C LEU A 68 -2.38 8.97 3.36
N VAL A 69 -1.94 9.52 2.22
CA VAL A 69 -1.87 8.77 0.96
C VAL A 69 -0.88 7.61 1.05
N VAL A 70 0.33 7.87 1.56
CA VAL A 70 1.33 6.80 1.77
C VAL A 70 0.80 5.73 2.72
N SER A 71 0.05 6.11 3.77
CA SER A 71 -0.55 5.16 4.71
C SER A 71 -1.59 4.26 4.06
N ILE A 72 -2.44 4.82 3.20
CA ILE A 72 -3.46 4.06 2.47
C ILE A 72 -2.79 3.12 1.46
N ILE A 73 -1.81 3.62 0.68
CA ILE A 73 -1.08 2.78 -0.29
C ILE A 73 -0.34 1.64 0.41
N THR A 74 0.34 1.93 1.53
CA THR A 74 1.07 0.90 2.29
C THR A 74 0.12 -0.15 2.86
N GLY A 75 -1.00 0.28 3.45
CA GLY A 75 -2.03 -0.62 3.95
C GLY A 75 -2.63 -1.48 2.85
N ALA A 76 -2.94 -0.87 1.70
CA ALA A 76 -3.47 -1.57 0.54
C ALA A 76 -2.45 -2.56 -0.06
N ASN A 77 -1.15 -2.21 -0.11
CA ASN A 77 -0.11 -3.12 -0.56
C ASN A 77 -0.03 -4.38 0.31
N LEU A 78 0.07 -4.21 1.63
CA LEU A 78 0.10 -5.33 2.57
C LEU A 78 -1.15 -6.21 2.44
N TYR A 79 -2.29 -5.58 2.22
CA TYR A 79 -3.54 -6.26 2.02
C TYR A 79 -3.55 -7.11 0.73
N ILE A 80 -3.12 -6.53 -0.40
CA ILE A 80 -3.05 -7.25 -1.67
C ILE A 80 -1.99 -8.35 -1.62
N GLU A 81 -0.82 -8.09 -1.01
CA GLU A 81 0.22 -9.12 -0.81
C GLU A 81 -0.33 -10.32 -0.03
N ASN A 82 -1.03 -10.08 1.08
CA ASN A 82 -1.65 -11.16 1.85
C ASN A 82 -2.72 -11.91 1.06
N ARG A 83 -3.46 -11.21 0.18
CA ARG A 83 -4.50 -11.83 -0.65
C ARG A 83 -3.94 -12.63 -1.81
N VAL A 84 -2.91 -12.11 -2.47
CA VAL A 84 -2.21 -12.84 -3.54
C VAL A 84 -1.51 -14.07 -2.95
N ALA A 85 -0.95 -13.95 -1.74
CA ALA A 85 -0.41 -15.10 -1.01
C ALA A 85 -1.52 -16.14 -0.69
N ASN A 86 -2.75 -15.70 -0.46
CA ASN A 86 -3.91 -16.55 -0.19
C ASN A 86 -4.58 -17.15 -1.44
N LEU A 87 -4.22 -16.71 -2.66
CA LEU A 87 -4.66 -17.35 -3.92
C LEU A 87 -3.94 -18.68 -4.19
N GLY A 88 -3.19 -19.18 -3.20
CA GLY A 88 -2.30 -20.33 -3.37
C GLY A 88 -0.97 -19.90 -3.99
N SER A 89 0.13 -20.23 -3.32
CA SER A 89 1.45 -20.02 -3.89
C SER A 89 1.58 -20.86 -5.16
N ASN A 90 2.01 -20.23 -6.27
CA ASN A 90 2.29 -20.87 -7.55
C ASN A 90 1.05 -21.40 -8.28
N VAL A 91 -0.12 -20.77 -8.13
CA VAL A 91 -1.35 -21.08 -8.89
C VAL A 91 -1.61 -20.00 -9.92
N PHE A 92 -1.96 -20.42 -11.13
CA PHE A 92 -2.53 -19.56 -12.16
C PHE A 92 -3.82 -20.14 -12.72
N LEU A 93 -4.64 -19.27 -13.28
CA LEU A 93 -5.95 -19.63 -13.81
C LEU A 93 -5.95 -19.50 -15.34
N VAL A 94 -6.45 -20.52 -16.02
CA VAL A 94 -6.81 -20.44 -17.43
C VAL A 94 -8.33 -20.18 -17.50
N MET A 95 -8.73 -19.04 -18.08
CA MET A 95 -10.10 -18.58 -18.11
C MET A 95 -10.41 -17.87 -19.43
N ARG A 96 -11.66 -17.53 -19.66
CA ARG A 96 -12.05 -16.79 -20.86
C ARG A 96 -11.50 -15.38 -20.89
N PHE A 97 -11.69 -14.62 -19.79
CA PHE A 97 -11.27 -13.23 -19.68
C PHE A 97 -10.24 -13.06 -18.55
N PRO A 98 -9.00 -12.76 -18.87
CA PRO A 98 -8.03 -12.28 -17.87
C PRO A 98 -8.42 -10.85 -17.44
N ILE A 99 -7.72 -10.30 -16.47
CA ILE A 99 -7.89 -8.88 -16.10
C ILE A 99 -7.43 -8.02 -17.28
N ILE A 100 -8.36 -7.32 -17.92
CA ILE A 100 -8.11 -6.41 -19.05
C ILE A 100 -8.41 -4.99 -18.59
N THR A 101 -7.41 -4.14 -18.55
CA THR A 101 -7.53 -2.74 -18.09
C THR A 101 -7.92 -1.76 -19.21
N ASN A 102 -7.67 -2.13 -20.46
CA ASN A 102 -7.97 -1.29 -21.62
C ASN A 102 -9.34 -1.68 -22.22
N GLN A 103 -10.20 -0.69 -22.43
CA GLN A 103 -11.54 -0.90 -22.97
C GLN A 103 -11.54 -1.47 -24.40
N GLU A 104 -10.60 -1.04 -25.25
CA GLU A 104 -10.48 -1.59 -26.62
C GLU A 104 -10.10 -3.08 -26.60
N ASP A 105 -9.14 -3.45 -25.75
CA ASP A 105 -8.68 -4.82 -25.63
C ASP A 105 -9.76 -5.72 -25.02
N PHE A 106 -10.58 -5.17 -24.11
CA PHE A 106 -11.75 -5.86 -23.58
C PHE A 106 -12.78 -6.19 -24.69
N PHE A 107 -13.10 -5.22 -25.56
CA PHE A 107 -14.02 -5.49 -26.68
C PHE A 107 -13.43 -6.47 -27.70
N LYS A 108 -12.12 -6.41 -27.97
CA LYS A 108 -11.44 -7.38 -28.83
C LYS A 108 -11.51 -8.78 -28.22
N ALA A 109 -11.20 -8.90 -26.92
CA ALA A 109 -11.27 -10.16 -26.20
C ALA A 109 -12.70 -10.73 -26.15
N MET A 110 -13.71 -9.88 -25.94
CA MET A 110 -15.12 -10.29 -25.91
C MET A 110 -15.56 -10.96 -27.23
N ARG A 111 -15.05 -10.48 -28.36
CA ARG A 111 -15.37 -11.06 -29.70
C ARG A 111 -14.52 -12.29 -30.02
N ARG A 112 -13.31 -12.36 -29.52
CA ARG A 112 -12.31 -13.39 -29.86
C ARG A 112 -12.34 -14.56 -28.88
N ASN A 113 -12.46 -14.28 -27.57
CA ASN A 113 -12.26 -15.28 -26.54
C ASN A 113 -13.49 -16.19 -26.42
N ARG A 114 -13.20 -17.49 -26.32
CA ARG A 114 -14.22 -18.54 -26.18
C ARG A 114 -14.24 -19.04 -24.75
N ASN A 115 -15.39 -19.49 -24.30
CA ASN A 115 -15.54 -20.12 -22.99
C ASN A 115 -14.57 -21.30 -22.86
N ILE A 116 -14.07 -21.49 -21.66
CA ILE A 116 -13.34 -22.73 -21.31
C ILE A 116 -14.39 -23.83 -21.15
N THR A 117 -14.13 -24.98 -21.72
CA THR A 117 -15.03 -26.12 -21.72
C THR A 117 -14.52 -27.21 -20.78
N TRP A 118 -15.41 -28.16 -20.44
CA TRP A 118 -15.01 -29.36 -19.69
C TRP A 118 -13.90 -30.12 -20.41
N ASP A 119 -14.00 -30.28 -21.72
CA ASP A 119 -12.99 -30.96 -22.53
C ASP A 119 -11.64 -30.22 -22.54
N ASP A 120 -11.63 -28.87 -22.45
CA ASP A 120 -10.38 -28.09 -22.30
C ASP A 120 -9.72 -28.43 -20.96
N PHE A 121 -10.52 -28.54 -19.89
CA PHE A 121 -10.02 -28.97 -18.58
C PHE A 121 -9.44 -30.38 -18.61
N GLU A 122 -10.15 -31.35 -19.18
CA GLU A 122 -9.66 -32.73 -19.28
C GLU A 122 -8.35 -32.79 -20.07
N ALA A 123 -8.27 -32.06 -21.20
CA ALA A 123 -7.04 -32.00 -21.98
C ALA A 123 -5.87 -31.42 -21.20
N LEU A 124 -6.07 -30.35 -20.42
CA LEU A 124 -5.03 -29.78 -19.57
C LEU A 124 -4.64 -30.75 -18.44
N ARG A 125 -5.65 -31.32 -17.74
CA ARG A 125 -5.41 -32.25 -16.61
C ARG A 125 -4.60 -33.48 -17.05
N ASP A 126 -4.97 -34.08 -18.17
CA ASP A 126 -4.43 -35.38 -18.59
C ASP A 126 -3.17 -35.22 -19.46
N GLY A 127 -3.00 -34.06 -20.13
CA GLY A 127 -1.92 -33.82 -21.09
C GLY A 127 -0.72 -33.06 -20.54
N MET A 128 -0.89 -32.21 -19.51
CA MET A 128 0.23 -31.46 -18.93
C MET A 128 1.12 -32.34 -18.05
N ARG A 129 2.43 -32.05 -18.05
CA ARG A 129 3.46 -32.80 -17.30
C ARG A 129 4.11 -32.02 -16.17
N LEU A 130 4.14 -30.69 -16.28
CA LEU A 130 4.84 -29.83 -15.33
C LEU A 130 4.03 -29.50 -14.09
N PRO A 131 2.69 -29.36 -14.14
CA PRO A 131 1.94 -28.95 -12.94
C PRO A 131 2.02 -29.99 -11.83
N LYS A 132 1.87 -29.50 -10.59
CA LYS A 132 1.64 -30.32 -9.39
C LYS A 132 0.20 -30.82 -9.36
N ALA A 133 -0.75 -29.95 -9.70
CA ALA A 133 -2.18 -30.26 -9.75
C ALA A 133 -2.91 -29.34 -10.74
N VAL A 134 -3.99 -29.89 -11.34
CA VAL A 134 -4.90 -29.16 -12.24
C VAL A 134 -6.32 -29.35 -11.73
N GLY A 135 -6.97 -28.28 -11.32
CA GLY A 135 -8.33 -28.25 -10.79
C GLY A 135 -9.26 -27.42 -11.66
N LEU A 136 -10.55 -27.59 -11.48
CA LEU A 136 -11.58 -26.82 -12.15
C LEU A 136 -12.48 -26.13 -11.15
N GLU A 137 -12.76 -24.87 -11.42
CA GLU A 137 -13.71 -24.07 -10.68
C GLU A 137 -14.72 -23.41 -11.64
N VAL A 138 -15.97 -23.34 -11.21
CA VAL A 138 -17.02 -22.60 -11.88
C VAL A 138 -17.80 -21.80 -10.84
N ARG A 139 -18.15 -20.55 -11.15
CA ARG A 139 -18.81 -19.63 -10.21
C ARG A 139 -20.16 -19.16 -10.74
N LEU A 140 -21.11 -19.06 -9.82
CA LEU A 140 -22.42 -18.46 -10.06
C LEU A 140 -22.89 -17.76 -8.79
N SER A 141 -23.60 -16.64 -8.92
CA SER A 141 -24.33 -16.07 -7.78
C SER A 141 -25.71 -16.68 -7.70
N GLY A 142 -26.14 -17.07 -6.52
CA GLY A 142 -27.42 -17.75 -6.32
C GLY A 142 -27.99 -17.58 -4.92
N LYS A 143 -29.05 -18.32 -4.64
CA LYS A 143 -29.79 -18.26 -3.39
C LYS A 143 -29.62 -19.53 -2.57
N VAL A 144 -29.34 -19.36 -1.26
CA VAL A 144 -29.26 -20.47 -0.31
C VAL A 144 -30.35 -20.35 0.75
N ARG A 145 -31.03 -21.45 1.07
CA ARG A 145 -32.18 -21.48 1.96
C ARG A 145 -32.12 -22.61 2.98
N LEU A 146 -32.54 -22.31 4.22
CA LEU A 146 -32.80 -23.30 5.27
C LEU A 146 -34.16 -23.00 5.92
N GLY A 147 -35.16 -23.85 5.67
CA GLY A 147 -36.52 -23.59 6.13
C GLY A 147 -37.07 -22.28 5.60
N THR A 148 -37.41 -21.35 6.48
CA THR A 148 -37.91 -20.00 6.15
C THR A 148 -36.81 -18.96 5.94
N GLN A 149 -35.58 -19.24 6.37
CA GLN A 149 -34.45 -18.33 6.17
C GLN A 149 -33.88 -18.48 4.76
N ALA A 150 -33.62 -17.35 4.11
CA ALA A 150 -33.00 -17.30 2.79
C ALA A 150 -31.88 -16.27 2.78
N LEU A 151 -30.78 -16.64 2.13
CA LEU A 151 -29.65 -15.77 1.85
C LEU A 151 -29.57 -15.60 0.32
N ASP A 152 -29.63 -14.38 -0.11
CA ASP A 152 -29.48 -14.01 -1.52
C ASP A 152 -28.00 -13.63 -1.79
N ASP A 153 -27.62 -13.68 -3.07
CA ASP A 153 -26.30 -13.28 -3.54
C ASP A 153 -25.13 -14.05 -2.91
N ILE A 154 -25.34 -15.36 -2.74
CA ILE A 154 -24.31 -16.29 -2.28
C ILE A 154 -23.46 -16.74 -3.46
N ASN A 155 -22.12 -16.72 -3.26
CA ASN A 155 -21.18 -17.22 -4.25
C ASN A 155 -21.20 -18.76 -4.27
N ILE A 156 -21.92 -19.33 -5.22
CA ILE A 156 -21.99 -20.77 -5.42
C ILE A 156 -20.85 -21.19 -6.33
N ARG A 157 -19.97 -22.08 -5.85
CA ARG A 157 -18.83 -22.57 -6.64
C ARG A 157 -18.94 -24.07 -6.84
N GLY A 158 -18.84 -24.51 -8.10
CA GLY A 158 -18.61 -25.90 -8.44
C GLY A 158 -17.11 -26.16 -8.50
N VAL A 159 -16.59 -27.09 -7.70
CA VAL A 159 -15.14 -27.29 -7.57
C VAL A 159 -14.75 -28.76 -7.70
N THR A 160 -13.55 -29.03 -8.23
CA THR A 160 -12.89 -30.33 -8.12
C THR A 160 -12.26 -30.48 -6.74
N ALA A 161 -12.07 -31.71 -6.28
CA ALA A 161 -11.57 -32.00 -4.94
C ALA A 161 -10.18 -31.40 -4.65
N ASN A 162 -9.31 -31.40 -5.65
CA ASN A 162 -7.94 -30.90 -5.53
C ASN A 162 -7.82 -29.36 -5.44
N ILE A 163 -8.93 -28.65 -5.59
CA ILE A 163 -8.96 -27.19 -5.28
C ILE A 163 -8.66 -26.95 -3.80
N ALA A 164 -9.02 -27.86 -2.90
CA ALA A 164 -8.66 -27.78 -1.48
C ALA A 164 -7.14 -27.63 -1.24
N ASP A 165 -6.32 -28.27 -2.07
CA ASP A 165 -4.85 -28.23 -1.96
C ASP A 165 -4.26 -26.97 -2.61
N MET A 166 -5.03 -26.27 -3.44
CA MET A 166 -4.61 -25.06 -4.16
C MET A 166 -5.10 -23.79 -3.48
N ASP A 167 -6.30 -23.83 -2.88
CA ASP A 167 -6.92 -22.73 -2.15
C ASP A 167 -6.55 -22.76 -0.65
N VAL A 168 -6.59 -21.60 -0.03
CA VAL A 168 -6.28 -21.40 1.41
C VAL A 168 -7.46 -21.76 2.32
N GLU A 169 -8.55 -22.22 1.73
CA GLU A 169 -9.81 -22.50 2.44
C GLU A 169 -9.77 -23.84 3.16
N GLU A 170 -9.10 -23.86 4.29
CA GLU A 170 -9.06 -25.04 5.16
C GLU A 170 -10.41 -25.24 5.89
N PRO A 171 -10.84 -26.50 6.10
CA PRO A 171 -11.99 -26.78 6.96
C PRO A 171 -11.69 -26.44 8.42
N GLU A 172 -12.60 -25.71 9.07
CA GLU A 172 -12.62 -25.55 10.53
C GLU A 172 -13.28 -26.76 11.19
N THR A 173 -14.39 -27.21 10.61
CA THR A 173 -15.13 -28.41 11.06
C THR A 173 -15.55 -29.24 9.86
N GLY A 174 -15.61 -30.55 10.06
CA GLY A 174 -15.99 -31.49 9.00
C GLY A 174 -14.86 -31.77 8.00
N ARG A 175 -15.20 -31.89 6.72
CA ARG A 175 -14.28 -32.20 5.63
C ARG A 175 -14.56 -31.38 4.37
N TYR A 176 -13.59 -31.28 3.51
CA TYR A 176 -13.75 -30.73 2.16
C TYR A 176 -14.43 -31.75 1.22
N ILE A 177 -14.76 -31.31 -0.01
CA ILE A 177 -15.29 -32.13 -1.09
C ILE A 177 -14.19 -33.11 -1.56
N THR A 178 -14.56 -34.37 -1.77
CA THR A 178 -13.65 -35.42 -2.21
C THR A 178 -13.87 -35.80 -3.68
N ASP A 179 -12.91 -36.52 -4.28
CA ASP A 179 -13.07 -37.08 -5.64
C ASP A 179 -14.27 -38.03 -5.73
N ALA A 180 -14.52 -38.83 -4.69
CA ALA A 180 -15.69 -39.70 -4.63
C ALA A 180 -17.01 -38.92 -4.69
N ASP A 181 -17.08 -37.75 -4.02
CA ASP A 181 -18.24 -36.86 -4.09
C ASP A 181 -18.43 -36.29 -5.51
N ASN A 182 -17.32 -35.95 -6.19
CA ASN A 182 -17.35 -35.46 -7.58
C ASN A 182 -17.79 -36.55 -8.56
N GLU A 183 -17.21 -37.74 -8.48
CA GLU A 183 -17.51 -38.87 -9.36
C GLU A 183 -18.94 -39.38 -9.15
N GLY A 184 -19.34 -39.50 -7.89
CA GLY A 184 -20.69 -39.91 -7.47
C GLY A 184 -21.76 -38.84 -7.71
N ARG A 185 -21.38 -37.62 -8.12
CA ARG A 185 -22.31 -36.46 -8.23
C ARG A 185 -23.10 -36.28 -6.94
N ALA A 186 -22.43 -36.39 -5.79
CA ALA A 186 -23.07 -36.32 -4.51
C ALA A 186 -23.73 -34.96 -4.24
N GLY A 187 -24.86 -34.98 -3.54
CA GLY A 187 -25.56 -33.79 -3.04
C GLY A 187 -24.93 -33.27 -1.75
N VAL A 188 -23.64 -33.01 -1.73
CA VAL A 188 -22.89 -32.49 -0.56
C VAL A 188 -22.40 -31.08 -0.80
N THR A 189 -22.16 -30.35 0.30
CA THR A 189 -21.71 -28.98 0.23
C THR A 189 -20.73 -28.63 1.35
N PHE A 190 -19.72 -27.83 1.01
CA PHE A 190 -18.81 -27.17 1.94
C PHE A 190 -19.16 -25.69 1.98
N ILE A 191 -19.34 -25.10 3.15
CA ILE A 191 -19.90 -23.75 3.31
C ILE A 191 -18.91 -22.82 4.00
N GLY A 192 -18.96 -21.54 3.62
CA GLY A 192 -18.22 -20.49 4.31
C GLY A 192 -18.83 -20.10 5.64
N GLN A 193 -18.03 -19.46 6.50
CA GLN A 193 -18.40 -19.12 7.87
C GLN A 193 -19.64 -18.20 7.97
N ASP A 194 -19.80 -17.27 7.04
CA ASP A 194 -20.97 -16.38 7.00
C ASP A 194 -22.28 -17.15 6.78
N VAL A 195 -22.24 -18.11 5.85
CA VAL A 195 -23.40 -18.97 5.56
C VAL A 195 -23.73 -19.83 6.77
N SER A 196 -22.70 -20.40 7.41
CA SER A 196 -22.83 -21.17 8.64
C SER A 196 -23.48 -20.33 9.75
N THR A 197 -22.91 -19.16 10.06
CA THR A 197 -23.39 -18.32 11.17
C THR A 197 -24.80 -17.77 10.95
N LYS A 198 -25.14 -17.42 9.70
CA LYS A 198 -26.46 -16.87 9.38
C LYS A 198 -27.56 -17.93 9.36
N LEU A 199 -27.29 -19.13 8.83
CA LEU A 199 -28.28 -20.20 8.74
C LEU A 199 -28.34 -21.09 9.99
N PHE A 200 -27.21 -21.22 10.70
CA PHE A 200 -27.08 -22.11 11.86
C PHE A 200 -26.51 -21.39 13.09
N PRO A 201 -27.19 -20.35 13.64
CA PRO A 201 -26.61 -19.50 14.69
C PRO A 201 -26.37 -20.30 16.02
N THR A 202 -27.07 -21.40 16.24
CA THR A 202 -27.00 -22.16 17.51
C THR A 202 -26.88 -23.68 17.31
N VAL A 203 -26.81 -24.14 16.06
CA VAL A 203 -26.84 -25.60 15.76
C VAL A 203 -25.63 -25.92 14.88
N ASP A 204 -25.01 -27.07 15.10
CA ASP A 204 -23.96 -27.59 14.23
C ASP A 204 -24.51 -27.82 12.82
N PRO A 205 -23.93 -27.17 11.78
CA PRO A 205 -24.36 -27.35 10.41
C PRO A 205 -24.02 -28.70 9.79
N ILE A 206 -23.04 -29.45 10.34
CA ILE A 206 -22.58 -30.71 9.76
C ILE A 206 -23.71 -31.73 9.72
N GLY A 207 -23.89 -32.36 8.55
CA GLY A 207 -24.94 -33.34 8.30
C GLY A 207 -26.33 -32.77 8.06
N LYS A 208 -26.53 -31.43 8.21
CA LYS A 208 -27.80 -30.77 7.90
C LYS A 208 -27.94 -30.51 6.39
N THR A 209 -29.17 -30.41 5.94
CA THR A 209 -29.45 -30.14 4.51
C THR A 209 -29.83 -28.67 4.32
N ILE A 210 -29.13 -27.98 3.41
CA ILE A 210 -29.48 -26.65 2.90
C ILE A 210 -29.96 -26.77 1.46
N TYR A 211 -30.72 -25.78 1.01
CA TYR A 211 -31.24 -25.75 -0.35
C TYR A 211 -30.51 -24.64 -1.15
N VAL A 212 -29.70 -25.04 -2.13
CA VAL A 212 -29.00 -24.16 -3.07
C VAL A 212 -29.82 -24.10 -4.34
N ASP A 213 -30.36 -22.94 -4.66
CA ASP A 213 -31.28 -22.71 -5.79
C ASP A 213 -32.39 -23.78 -5.89
N GLY A 214 -32.93 -24.19 -4.73
CA GLY A 214 -34.02 -25.15 -4.62
C GLY A 214 -33.60 -26.62 -4.59
N MET A 215 -32.31 -26.96 -4.74
CA MET A 215 -31.79 -28.33 -4.62
C MET A 215 -31.16 -28.55 -3.24
N GLY A 216 -31.47 -29.67 -2.61
CA GLY A 216 -30.97 -30.05 -1.29
C GLY A 216 -29.52 -30.56 -1.34
N PHE A 217 -28.66 -30.01 -0.48
CA PHE A 217 -27.27 -30.42 -0.29
C PHE A 217 -26.99 -30.65 1.20
N GLN A 218 -26.34 -31.74 1.52
CA GLN A 218 -25.91 -32.03 2.90
C GLN A 218 -24.59 -31.31 3.18
N VAL A 219 -24.52 -30.54 4.26
CA VAL A 219 -23.31 -29.86 4.70
C VAL A 219 -22.31 -30.89 5.23
N VAL A 220 -21.12 -30.95 4.62
CA VAL A 220 -20.05 -31.87 5.01
C VAL A 220 -18.88 -31.17 5.69
N GLY A 221 -18.80 -29.85 5.58
CA GLY A 221 -17.77 -29.05 6.26
C GLY A 221 -18.06 -27.57 6.22
N VAL A 222 -17.37 -26.85 7.12
CA VAL A 222 -17.40 -25.39 7.26
C VAL A 222 -15.97 -24.87 7.18
N ALA A 223 -15.77 -23.84 6.40
CA ALA A 223 -14.46 -23.20 6.23
C ALA A 223 -14.03 -22.40 7.45
N LYS A 224 -12.73 -22.32 7.71
CA LYS A 224 -12.16 -21.33 8.62
C LYS A 224 -12.52 -19.91 8.15
N PRO A 225 -12.80 -18.98 9.09
CA PRO A 225 -13.13 -17.61 8.71
C PRO A 225 -11.96 -16.92 8.00
N ILE A 226 -12.23 -16.43 6.80
CA ILE A 226 -11.28 -15.65 5.99
C ILE A 226 -11.38 -14.15 6.34
N GLY A 227 -12.59 -13.71 6.70
CA GLY A 227 -12.91 -12.34 7.10
C GLY A 227 -13.41 -11.45 5.95
N THR A 228 -13.42 -10.16 6.21
CA THR A 228 -13.95 -9.14 5.30
C THR A 228 -12.85 -8.42 4.51
N VAL A 229 -13.16 -8.08 3.27
CA VAL A 229 -12.27 -7.45 2.31
C VAL A 229 -12.97 -6.23 1.74
N LEU A 230 -12.43 -5.04 1.98
CA LEU A 230 -13.06 -3.78 1.54
C LEU A 230 -14.56 -3.71 1.86
N GLY A 231 -14.95 -4.25 3.02
CA GLY A 231 -16.36 -4.30 3.46
C GLY A 231 -17.18 -5.43 2.89
N GLN A 232 -16.61 -6.27 2.02
CA GLN A 232 -17.29 -7.47 1.50
C GLN A 232 -16.76 -8.73 2.19
N SER A 233 -17.67 -9.53 2.73
CA SER A 233 -17.29 -10.80 3.33
C SER A 233 -16.76 -11.77 2.27
N GLN A 234 -15.66 -12.43 2.60
CA GLN A 234 -15.09 -13.51 1.79
C GLN A 234 -15.63 -14.89 2.21
N ASP A 235 -16.37 -14.93 3.31
CA ASP A 235 -16.94 -16.14 3.89
C ASP A 235 -18.37 -16.43 3.40
N ASN A 236 -18.84 -15.64 2.42
CA ASN A 236 -20.18 -15.74 1.84
C ASN A 236 -20.21 -16.65 0.61
N PHE A 237 -19.86 -17.93 0.79
CA PHE A 237 -19.81 -18.90 -0.29
C PHE A 237 -20.34 -20.28 0.08
N VAL A 238 -20.64 -21.04 -0.97
CA VAL A 238 -21.07 -22.45 -0.90
C VAL A 238 -20.36 -23.21 -2.02
N TYR A 239 -19.61 -24.26 -1.67
CA TYR A 239 -18.96 -25.14 -2.64
C TYR A 239 -19.75 -26.42 -2.80
N ILE A 240 -19.90 -26.86 -4.03
CA ILE A 240 -20.52 -28.12 -4.40
C ILE A 240 -19.63 -28.87 -5.39
N PRO A 241 -19.74 -30.22 -5.47
CA PRO A 241 -18.97 -30.98 -6.46
C PRO A 241 -19.23 -30.46 -7.89
N VAL A 242 -18.16 -30.20 -8.65
CA VAL A 242 -18.28 -29.57 -9.97
C VAL A 242 -19.17 -30.37 -10.94
N ARG A 243 -19.14 -31.71 -10.89
CA ARG A 243 -20.01 -32.53 -11.75
C ARG A 243 -21.48 -32.39 -11.38
N THR A 244 -21.80 -32.19 -10.08
CA THR A 244 -23.15 -31.86 -9.62
C THR A 244 -23.59 -30.48 -10.08
N PHE A 245 -22.67 -29.50 -9.98
CA PHE A 245 -22.87 -28.13 -10.46
C PHE A 245 -23.17 -28.12 -11.96
N LEU A 246 -22.34 -28.75 -12.79
CA LEU A 246 -22.49 -28.78 -14.25
C LEU A 246 -23.77 -29.50 -14.66
N LYS A 247 -24.16 -30.59 -13.99
CA LYS A 247 -25.43 -31.26 -14.23
C LYS A 247 -26.62 -30.31 -13.98
N ARG A 248 -26.54 -29.45 -12.95
CA ARG A 248 -27.64 -28.55 -12.59
C ARG A 248 -27.72 -27.34 -13.54
N TYR A 249 -26.59 -26.70 -13.79
CA TYR A 249 -26.52 -25.39 -14.47
C TYR A 249 -26.04 -25.49 -15.91
N GLY A 250 -25.29 -26.52 -16.27
CA GLY A 250 -24.72 -26.71 -17.62
C GLY A 250 -25.69 -27.25 -18.67
N GLU A 251 -26.64 -28.08 -18.27
CA GLU A 251 -27.62 -28.68 -19.20
C GLU A 251 -28.64 -27.67 -19.78
N HIS A 252 -28.72 -26.46 -19.21
CA HIS A 252 -29.66 -25.42 -19.61
C HIS A 252 -29.06 -24.35 -20.53
N GLY A 253 -27.92 -24.63 -21.19
CA GLY A 253 -27.30 -23.74 -22.19
C GLY A 253 -26.80 -22.42 -21.63
N GLN A 254 -26.63 -22.30 -20.32
CA GLN A 254 -25.99 -21.14 -19.73
C GLN A 254 -24.52 -21.13 -20.12
N ASN A 255 -24.02 -19.97 -20.58
CA ASN A 255 -22.62 -19.74 -20.85
C ASN A 255 -21.86 -19.67 -19.50
N LEU A 256 -21.58 -20.84 -18.92
CA LEU A 256 -20.78 -20.93 -17.71
C LEU A 256 -19.32 -20.63 -18.05
N ASP A 257 -18.72 -19.68 -17.36
CA ASP A 257 -17.30 -19.41 -17.44
C ASP A 257 -16.57 -20.37 -16.49
N LEU A 258 -15.97 -21.40 -17.06
CA LEU A 258 -15.10 -22.30 -16.32
C LEU A 258 -13.72 -21.67 -16.16
N ALA A 259 -13.09 -21.87 -15.00
CA ALA A 259 -11.71 -21.50 -14.76
C ALA A 259 -10.92 -22.76 -14.39
N VAL A 260 -9.84 -23.00 -15.10
CA VAL A 260 -8.93 -24.11 -14.77
C VAL A 260 -7.81 -23.56 -13.90
N ASN A 261 -7.74 -24.01 -12.66
CA ASN A 261 -6.70 -23.67 -11.70
C ASN A 261 -5.54 -24.65 -11.87
N ILE A 262 -4.36 -24.12 -12.15
CA ILE A 262 -3.16 -24.91 -12.40
C ILE A 262 -2.11 -24.51 -11.37
N GLN A 263 -1.67 -25.49 -10.56
CA GLN A 263 -0.62 -25.32 -9.57
C GLN A 263 0.71 -25.80 -10.12
N ALA A 264 1.68 -24.90 -10.25
CA ALA A 264 3.06 -25.25 -10.57
C ALA A 264 3.75 -25.94 -9.37
N ARG A 265 4.80 -26.70 -9.58
CA ARG A 265 5.54 -27.39 -8.52
C ARG A 265 6.29 -26.44 -7.58
N GLY A 266 6.64 -25.27 -8.08
CA GLY A 266 7.33 -24.20 -7.32
C GLY A 266 7.34 -22.91 -8.13
N PRO A 267 7.76 -21.78 -7.52
CA PRO A 267 7.79 -20.50 -8.21
C PRO A 267 8.71 -20.49 -9.43
N GLU A 268 9.78 -21.28 -9.41
CA GLU A 268 10.73 -21.44 -10.50
C GLU A 268 10.12 -22.15 -11.73
N TRP A 269 9.07 -22.94 -11.54
CA TRP A 269 8.37 -23.66 -12.60
C TRP A 269 7.16 -22.92 -13.17
N MET A 270 6.85 -21.75 -12.63
CA MET A 270 5.62 -21.03 -12.95
C MET A 270 5.53 -20.67 -14.44
N LEU A 271 6.55 -20.00 -14.97
CA LEU A 271 6.58 -19.58 -16.38
C LEU A 271 6.55 -20.76 -17.34
N GLU A 272 7.31 -21.82 -17.06
CA GLU A 272 7.33 -23.02 -17.89
C GLU A 272 6.00 -23.76 -17.89
N THR A 273 5.32 -23.80 -16.71
CA THR A 273 4.00 -24.42 -16.59
C THR A 273 2.92 -23.59 -17.29
N GLU A 274 3.01 -22.27 -17.26
CA GLU A 274 2.13 -21.38 -18.03
C GLU A 274 2.30 -21.54 -19.52
N ASP A 275 3.56 -21.64 -19.99
CA ASP A 275 3.86 -21.84 -21.41
C ASP A 275 3.41 -23.21 -21.90
N GLU A 276 3.52 -24.26 -21.08
CA GLU A 276 2.95 -25.58 -21.37
C GLU A 276 1.42 -25.49 -21.51
N ALA A 277 0.73 -24.85 -20.55
CA ALA A 277 -0.71 -24.67 -20.60
C ALA A 277 -1.15 -23.88 -21.84
N ARG A 278 -0.44 -22.79 -22.15
CA ARG A 278 -0.70 -21.97 -23.34
C ARG A 278 -0.52 -22.78 -24.63
N THR A 279 0.58 -23.52 -24.73
CA THR A 279 0.88 -24.34 -25.91
C THR A 279 -0.19 -25.41 -26.14
N MET A 280 -0.62 -26.09 -25.07
CA MET A 280 -1.67 -27.08 -25.14
C MET A 280 -3.02 -26.48 -25.54
N MET A 281 -3.42 -25.37 -24.96
CA MET A 281 -4.66 -24.68 -25.31
C MET A 281 -4.64 -24.17 -26.76
N ARG A 282 -3.52 -23.60 -27.21
CA ARG A 282 -3.35 -23.16 -28.61
C ARG A 282 -3.44 -24.33 -29.58
N GLY A 283 -2.75 -25.46 -29.29
CA GLY A 283 -2.80 -26.68 -30.10
C GLY A 283 -4.22 -27.24 -30.19
N ARG A 284 -4.90 -27.37 -29.04
CA ARG A 284 -6.27 -27.88 -28.98
C ARG A 284 -7.27 -27.00 -29.73
N ARG A 285 -7.11 -25.68 -29.68
CA ARG A 285 -7.99 -24.71 -30.35
C ARG A 285 -7.57 -24.38 -31.78
N HIS A 286 -6.54 -25.09 -32.30
CA HIS A 286 -5.99 -24.92 -33.66
C HIS A 286 -5.67 -23.45 -33.97
N LEU A 287 -5.04 -22.73 -33.03
CA LEU A 287 -4.67 -21.33 -33.20
C LEU A 287 -3.38 -21.21 -34.01
N ASP A 288 -3.42 -20.40 -35.06
CA ASP A 288 -2.21 -20.05 -35.80
C ASP A 288 -1.19 -19.33 -34.90
N PRO A 289 0.13 -19.59 -35.03
CA PRO A 289 1.16 -18.91 -34.25
C PRO A 289 1.10 -17.38 -34.28
N LYS A 290 0.58 -16.79 -35.35
CA LYS A 290 0.45 -15.34 -35.52
C LYS A 290 -0.83 -14.74 -34.93
N VAL A 291 -1.77 -15.57 -34.49
CA VAL A 291 -3.03 -15.11 -33.92
C VAL A 291 -2.91 -15.09 -32.40
N ASP A 292 -3.44 -14.04 -31.79
CA ASP A 292 -3.51 -13.92 -30.34
C ASP A 292 -4.36 -15.04 -29.70
N ASP A 293 -4.09 -15.34 -28.44
CA ASP A 293 -4.84 -16.32 -27.67
C ASP A 293 -6.33 -15.95 -27.59
N ASN A 294 -7.21 -16.94 -27.71
CA ASN A 294 -8.65 -16.81 -27.53
C ASN A 294 -9.12 -17.26 -26.13
N PHE A 295 -8.22 -17.23 -25.17
CA PHE A 295 -8.39 -17.47 -23.75
C PHE A 295 -7.44 -16.55 -22.99
N GLY A 296 -7.56 -16.49 -21.67
CA GLY A 296 -6.67 -15.75 -20.81
C GLY A 296 -5.97 -16.64 -19.81
N ILE A 297 -4.77 -16.23 -19.43
CA ILE A 297 -4.03 -16.78 -18.29
C ILE A 297 -3.92 -15.65 -17.26
N LEU A 298 -4.32 -15.94 -16.03
CA LEU A 298 -4.26 -15.01 -14.90
C LEU A 298 -3.37 -15.60 -13.82
N ALA A 299 -2.17 -15.09 -13.71
CA ALA A 299 -1.23 -15.48 -12.66
C ALA A 299 -1.17 -14.44 -11.53
N SER A 300 -0.75 -14.88 -10.35
CA SER A 300 -0.64 -14.01 -9.17
C SER A 300 0.32 -12.84 -9.38
N ASP A 301 1.40 -13.02 -10.13
CA ASP A 301 2.37 -11.98 -10.49
C ASP A 301 1.78 -10.94 -11.45
N THR A 302 0.87 -11.33 -12.34
CA THR A 302 0.12 -10.41 -13.20
C THR A 302 -0.73 -9.45 -12.36
N ILE A 303 -1.46 -9.98 -11.37
CA ILE A 303 -2.24 -9.16 -10.44
C ILE A 303 -1.33 -8.20 -9.68
N MET A 304 -0.20 -8.70 -9.18
CA MET A 304 0.76 -7.88 -8.44
C MET A 304 1.40 -6.79 -9.31
N SER A 305 1.72 -7.08 -10.56
CA SER A 305 2.29 -6.10 -11.50
C SER A 305 1.28 -5.00 -11.84
N LEU A 306 0.02 -5.35 -12.10
CA LEU A 306 -1.06 -4.40 -12.31
C LEU A 306 -1.27 -3.51 -11.09
N TRP A 307 -1.27 -4.10 -9.90
CA TRP A 307 -1.38 -3.36 -8.65
C TRP A 307 -0.23 -2.38 -8.45
N LYS A 308 1.03 -2.80 -8.68
CA LYS A 308 2.21 -1.92 -8.60
C LYS A 308 2.13 -0.77 -9.59
N ASN A 309 1.66 -1.01 -10.82
CA ASN A 309 1.50 0.04 -11.82
C ASN A 309 0.43 1.06 -11.41
N LEU A 310 -0.71 0.59 -10.90
CA LEU A 310 -1.79 1.47 -10.42
C LEU A 310 -1.35 2.30 -9.22
N THR A 311 -0.76 1.67 -8.20
CA THR A 311 -0.28 2.38 -7.02
C THR A 311 0.89 3.31 -7.33
N GLY A 312 1.76 2.94 -8.28
CA GLY A 312 2.83 3.80 -8.79
C GLY A 312 2.30 5.06 -9.46
N ALA A 313 1.27 4.95 -10.31
CA ALA A 313 0.62 6.08 -10.96
C ALA A 313 -0.05 7.01 -9.92
N ILE A 314 -0.76 6.44 -8.95
CA ILE A 314 -1.37 7.20 -7.84
C ILE A 314 -0.28 7.92 -7.04
N ALA A 315 0.80 7.24 -6.67
CA ALA A 315 1.90 7.83 -5.92
C ALA A 315 2.55 8.99 -6.68
N ALA A 316 2.82 8.83 -7.99
CA ALA A 316 3.39 9.88 -8.83
C ALA A 316 2.48 11.12 -8.91
N THR A 317 1.17 10.91 -9.11
CA THR A 317 0.19 12.00 -9.11
C THR A 317 0.16 12.74 -7.77
N MET A 318 0.18 12.00 -6.66
CA MET A 318 0.15 12.58 -5.31
C MET A 318 1.43 13.33 -4.97
N VAL A 319 2.60 12.86 -5.44
CA VAL A 319 3.86 13.63 -5.32
C VAL A 319 3.72 14.98 -6.02
N GLY A 320 3.11 15.02 -7.21
CA GLY A 320 2.81 16.28 -7.91
C GLY A 320 1.93 17.22 -7.07
N VAL A 321 0.80 16.71 -6.56
CA VAL A 321 -0.13 17.50 -5.74
C VAL A 321 0.53 18.02 -4.46
N VAL A 322 1.24 17.15 -3.73
CA VAL A 322 1.96 17.52 -2.50
C VAL A 322 3.04 18.56 -2.77
N SER A 323 3.75 18.44 -3.91
CA SER A 323 4.77 19.42 -4.31
C SER A 323 4.18 20.82 -4.49
N VAL A 324 2.99 20.93 -5.11
CA VAL A 324 2.28 22.20 -5.24
C VAL A 324 1.93 22.78 -3.86
N PHE A 325 1.38 21.98 -2.96
CA PHE A 325 1.08 22.45 -1.60
C PHE A 325 2.33 22.86 -0.81
N LEU A 326 3.45 22.15 -0.98
CA LEU A 326 4.74 22.49 -0.36
C LEU A 326 5.27 23.83 -0.87
N VAL A 327 5.15 24.10 -2.18
CA VAL A 327 5.54 25.38 -2.76
C VAL A 327 4.66 26.49 -2.21
N ILE A 328 3.34 26.31 -2.18
CA ILE A 328 2.41 27.29 -1.60
C ILE A 328 2.75 27.56 -0.13
N GLY A 329 2.91 26.51 0.69
CA GLY A 329 3.30 26.62 2.09
C GLY A 329 4.65 27.33 2.27
N GLY A 330 5.62 27.02 1.41
CA GLY A 330 6.93 27.67 1.41
C GLY A 330 6.86 29.17 1.06
N VAL A 331 6.06 29.54 0.06
CA VAL A 331 5.82 30.96 -0.29
C VAL A 331 5.14 31.71 0.87
N VAL A 332 4.21 31.08 1.55
CA VAL A 332 3.56 31.67 2.75
C VAL A 332 4.58 31.88 3.87
N ILE A 333 5.48 30.88 4.13
CA ILE A 333 6.59 31.04 5.09
C ILE A 333 7.45 32.25 4.69
N MET A 334 7.86 32.35 3.43
CA MET A 334 8.67 33.43 2.92
C MET A 334 8.01 34.80 3.14
N ASN A 335 6.72 34.94 2.83
CA ASN A 335 5.99 36.19 2.98
C ASN A 335 5.86 36.61 4.47
N VAL A 336 5.58 35.65 5.34
CA VAL A 336 5.49 35.91 6.79
C VAL A 336 6.84 36.29 7.37
N MET A 337 7.91 35.65 6.92
CA MET A 337 9.28 35.98 7.35
C MET A 337 9.71 37.37 6.85
N LEU A 338 9.32 37.76 5.61
CA LEU A 338 9.56 39.13 5.12
C LEU A 338 8.86 40.18 5.97
N ALA A 339 7.59 39.91 6.33
CA ALA A 339 6.84 40.80 7.25
C ALA A 339 7.51 40.88 8.63
N SER A 340 7.94 39.74 9.19
CA SER A 340 8.67 39.71 10.46
C SER A 340 10.00 40.48 10.41
N VAL A 341 10.74 40.41 9.31
CA VAL A 341 11.96 41.19 9.13
C VAL A 341 11.68 42.70 9.10
N THR A 342 10.60 43.13 8.43
CA THR A 342 10.21 44.55 8.41
C THR A 342 9.77 45.05 9.77
N GLU A 343 8.97 44.27 10.51
CA GLU A 343 8.53 44.61 11.87
C GLU A 343 9.69 44.72 12.88
N ARG A 344 10.76 43.88 12.69
CA ARG A 344 11.94 43.82 13.57
C ARG A 344 13.17 44.58 13.00
N THR A 345 13.00 45.46 12.01
CA THR A 345 14.12 46.15 11.36
C THR A 345 14.98 46.90 12.35
N ARG A 346 14.41 47.65 13.31
CA ARG A 346 15.09 48.42 14.34
C ARG A 346 15.89 47.49 15.29
N GLU A 347 15.34 46.37 15.70
CA GLU A 347 16.00 45.38 16.55
C GLU A 347 17.23 44.79 15.86
N ILE A 348 17.10 44.47 14.55
CA ILE A 348 18.21 43.96 13.74
C ILE A 348 19.30 45.05 13.63
N GLY A 349 18.91 46.32 13.44
CA GLY A 349 19.84 47.47 13.42
C GLY A 349 20.63 47.61 14.71
N VAL A 350 19.98 47.54 15.88
CA VAL A 350 20.65 47.57 17.21
C VAL A 350 21.62 46.40 17.38
N ARG A 351 21.20 45.17 17.04
CA ARG A 351 22.09 43.99 17.14
C ARG A 351 23.36 44.15 16.27
N LYS A 352 23.20 44.68 15.05
CA LYS A 352 24.34 44.96 14.15
C LYS A 352 25.25 46.08 14.64
N SER A 353 24.70 47.14 15.22
CA SER A 353 25.46 48.22 15.83
C SER A 353 26.29 47.75 17.04
N LEU A 354 25.80 46.71 17.76
CA LEU A 354 26.50 46.04 18.81
C LEU A 354 27.54 44.99 18.34
N GLY A 355 27.73 44.87 16.98
CA GLY A 355 28.77 44.00 16.41
C GLY A 355 28.33 42.62 15.96
N ALA A 356 27.00 42.33 15.87
CA ALA A 356 26.52 41.09 15.31
C ALA A 356 26.91 40.92 13.84
N ARG A 357 27.46 39.75 13.50
CA ARG A 357 27.87 39.42 12.11
C ARG A 357 26.67 39.12 11.24
N ARG A 358 26.79 39.41 9.94
CA ARG A 358 25.74 39.07 8.95
C ARG A 358 25.31 37.60 9.01
N ARG A 359 26.26 36.70 9.25
CA ARG A 359 26.01 35.26 9.40
C ARG A 359 25.13 34.93 10.62
N ASP A 360 25.31 35.64 11.73
CA ASP A 360 24.57 35.40 12.96
C ASP A 360 23.08 35.74 12.78
N ILE A 361 22.80 36.91 12.16
CA ILE A 361 21.43 37.30 11.80
C ILE A 361 20.81 36.34 10.79
N MET A 362 21.56 35.94 9.75
CA MET A 362 21.06 34.99 8.75
C MET A 362 20.69 33.64 9.38
N MET A 363 21.58 33.10 10.25
CA MET A 363 21.34 31.82 10.92
C MET A 363 20.16 31.90 11.87
N GLN A 364 19.94 32.99 12.57
CA GLN A 364 18.78 33.19 13.42
C GLN A 364 17.47 33.04 12.64
N PHE A 365 17.32 33.74 11.52
CA PHE A 365 16.12 33.68 10.69
C PHE A 365 15.95 32.33 9.97
N LEU A 366 17.06 31.66 9.58
CA LEU A 366 17.01 30.30 9.05
C LEU A 366 16.53 29.28 10.08
N VAL A 367 17.01 29.37 11.31
CA VAL A 367 16.55 28.50 12.40
C VAL A 367 15.05 28.76 12.68
N GLU A 368 14.63 30.04 12.70
CA GLU A 368 13.23 30.40 12.88
C GLU A 368 12.31 29.78 11.83
N SER A 369 12.70 29.87 10.53
CA SER A 369 11.92 29.26 9.44
C SER A 369 11.92 27.73 9.50
N ALA A 370 13.05 27.11 9.88
CA ALA A 370 13.15 25.66 10.06
C ALA A 370 12.25 25.16 11.20
N VAL A 371 12.23 25.89 12.33
CA VAL A 371 11.38 25.55 13.48
C VAL A 371 9.89 25.68 13.11
N MET A 372 9.50 26.76 12.39
CA MET A 372 8.13 26.91 11.90
C MET A 372 7.73 25.73 10.99
N ALA A 373 8.58 25.36 10.03
CA ALA A 373 8.31 24.25 9.15
C ALA A 373 8.26 22.90 9.88
N ALA A 374 9.13 22.70 10.87
CA ALA A 374 9.14 21.49 11.70
C ALA A 374 7.87 21.39 12.57
N VAL A 375 7.41 22.48 13.15
CA VAL A 375 6.13 22.53 13.92
C VAL A 375 4.95 22.25 12.99
N GLY A 376 4.91 22.88 11.80
CA GLY A 376 3.90 22.61 10.78
C GLY A 376 3.91 21.16 10.34
N GLY A 377 5.11 20.59 10.13
CA GLY A 377 5.28 19.18 9.82
C GLY A 377 4.81 18.25 10.94
N ALA A 378 5.17 18.54 12.19
CA ALA A 378 4.75 17.73 13.35
C ALA A 378 3.23 17.77 13.56
N THR A 379 2.59 18.94 13.40
CA THR A 379 1.13 19.04 13.44
C THR A 379 0.48 18.29 12.28
N GLY A 380 1.10 18.32 11.09
CA GLY A 380 0.67 17.54 9.93
C GLY A 380 0.73 16.04 10.17
N VAL A 381 1.82 15.55 10.77
CA VAL A 381 1.95 14.14 11.20
C VAL A 381 0.84 13.73 12.16
N LEU A 382 0.57 14.57 13.18
CA LEU A 382 -0.48 14.30 14.17
C LEU A 382 -1.86 14.21 13.51
N ILE A 383 -2.19 15.16 12.63
CA ILE A 383 -3.47 15.17 11.91
C ILE A 383 -3.57 13.95 10.99
N ALA A 384 -2.49 13.61 10.25
CA ALA A 384 -2.46 12.44 9.40
C ALA A 384 -2.66 11.14 10.19
N TYR A 385 -2.05 11.02 11.36
CA TYR A 385 -2.22 9.85 12.24
C TYR A 385 -3.67 9.72 12.73
N LEU A 386 -4.29 10.83 13.16
CA LEU A 386 -5.68 10.85 13.59
C LEU A 386 -6.63 10.49 12.43
N LEU A 387 -6.42 11.07 11.25
CA LEU A 387 -7.22 10.77 10.05
C LEU A 387 -7.03 9.32 9.59
N SER A 388 -5.79 8.80 9.57
CA SER A 388 -5.51 7.41 9.24
C SER A 388 -6.21 6.43 10.20
N THR A 389 -6.22 6.75 11.50
CA THR A 389 -6.93 5.97 12.51
C THR A 389 -8.44 6.05 12.30
N LEU A 390 -8.98 7.22 11.98
CA LEU A 390 -10.39 7.42 11.70
C LEU A 390 -10.83 6.64 10.44
N VAL A 391 -10.04 6.69 9.37
CA VAL A 391 -10.27 5.90 8.16
C VAL A 391 -10.35 4.42 8.51
N ARG A 392 -9.41 3.90 9.30
CA ARG A 392 -9.39 2.48 9.71
C ARG A 392 -10.59 2.08 10.58
N LEU A 393 -11.15 3.00 11.38
CA LEU A 393 -12.30 2.74 12.24
C LEU A 393 -13.64 2.83 11.50
N LEU A 394 -13.76 3.76 10.55
CA LEU A 394 -15.01 4.04 9.86
C LEU A 394 -15.15 3.33 8.51
N THR A 395 -14.03 2.88 7.94
CA THR A 395 -14.02 2.25 6.62
C THR A 395 -13.24 0.93 6.66
N PRO A 396 -13.55 -0.01 5.78
CA PRO A 396 -12.79 -1.25 5.65
C PRO A 396 -11.42 -1.05 4.95
N VAL A 397 -11.03 0.20 4.65
CA VAL A 397 -9.79 0.50 3.95
C VAL A 397 -8.60 0.29 4.90
N PRO A 398 -7.67 -0.62 4.58
CA PRO A 398 -6.47 -0.81 5.38
C PRO A 398 -5.60 0.44 5.31
N SER A 399 -5.19 0.94 6.45
CA SER A 399 -4.34 2.13 6.57
C SER A 399 -3.28 1.90 7.64
N GLN A 400 -2.01 2.05 7.27
CA GLN A 400 -0.88 1.94 8.18
C GLN A 400 0.10 3.07 7.94
N VAL A 401 0.42 3.83 8.99
CA VAL A 401 1.37 4.93 8.92
C VAL A 401 2.80 4.38 9.03
N PRO A 402 3.59 4.34 7.95
CA PRO A 402 4.96 3.86 8.02
C PRO A 402 5.87 4.93 8.64
N ILE A 403 6.73 4.52 9.58
CA ILE A 403 7.67 5.41 10.26
C ILE A 403 8.58 6.14 9.25
N GLY A 404 8.98 5.46 8.17
CA GLY A 404 9.77 6.06 7.09
C GLY A 404 9.11 7.27 6.44
N ALA A 405 7.78 7.23 6.22
CA ALA A 405 7.04 8.38 5.67
C ALA A 405 6.99 9.55 6.66
N VAL A 406 6.89 9.28 7.96
CA VAL A 406 6.94 10.33 9.00
C VAL A 406 8.28 11.04 8.99
N ILE A 407 9.39 10.30 8.99
CA ILE A 407 10.75 10.86 8.97
C ILE A 407 10.97 11.65 7.67
N LEU A 408 10.60 11.07 6.54
CA LEU A 408 10.75 11.73 5.23
C LEU A 408 9.95 13.04 5.15
N SER A 409 8.70 13.04 5.60
CA SER A 409 7.85 14.23 5.54
C SER A 409 8.33 15.35 6.46
N LEU A 410 8.85 15.03 7.66
CA LEU A 410 9.49 16.01 8.55
C LEU A 410 10.78 16.57 7.94
N ALA A 411 11.60 15.73 7.33
CA ALA A 411 12.80 16.18 6.65
C ALA A 411 12.48 17.10 5.48
N VAL A 412 11.54 16.69 4.61
CA VAL A 412 11.12 17.49 3.45
C VAL A 412 10.52 18.83 3.87
N SER A 413 9.62 18.85 4.87
CA SER A 413 9.03 20.08 5.38
C SER A 413 10.09 21.05 5.91
N THR A 414 11.09 20.54 6.65
CA THR A 414 12.18 21.33 7.20
C THR A 414 13.08 21.90 6.08
N ILE A 415 13.41 21.09 5.06
CA ILE A 415 14.17 21.53 3.89
C ILE A 415 13.43 22.64 3.15
N VAL A 416 12.12 22.49 2.95
CA VAL A 416 11.28 23.53 2.31
C VAL A 416 11.27 24.81 3.15
N GLY A 417 11.14 24.71 4.47
CA GLY A 417 11.24 25.87 5.37
C GLY A 417 12.58 26.60 5.27
N LEU A 418 13.68 25.86 5.23
CA LEU A 418 15.03 26.42 5.03
C LEU A 418 15.18 27.09 3.65
N PHE A 419 14.71 26.45 2.60
CA PHE A 419 14.80 26.96 1.23
C PHE A 419 14.08 28.28 1.07
N PHE A 420 12.80 28.34 1.46
CA PHE A 420 11.99 29.55 1.37
C PHE A 420 12.35 30.61 2.42
N GLY A 421 12.94 30.20 3.56
CA GLY A 421 13.49 31.10 4.58
C GLY A 421 14.81 31.76 4.19
N LEU A 422 15.54 31.23 3.21
CA LEU A 422 16.85 31.73 2.81
C LEU A 422 16.80 33.17 2.27
N TYR A 423 15.79 33.47 1.45
CA TYR A 423 15.64 34.83 0.86
C TYR A 423 15.37 35.88 1.93
N PRO A 424 14.37 35.78 2.82
CA PRO A 424 14.13 36.76 3.90
C PRO A 424 15.32 36.85 4.87
N ALA A 425 15.93 35.74 5.25
CA ALA A 425 17.13 35.73 6.09
C ALA A 425 18.32 36.48 5.48
N SER A 426 18.52 36.29 4.17
CA SER A 426 19.56 37.02 3.45
C SER A 426 19.26 38.53 3.41
N ARG A 427 18.01 38.91 3.19
CA ARG A 427 17.58 40.33 3.20
C ARG A 427 17.78 40.95 4.59
N ALA A 428 17.36 40.28 5.66
CA ALA A 428 17.61 40.74 7.03
C ALA A 428 19.10 40.91 7.34
N SER A 429 19.94 40.00 6.88
CA SER A 429 21.38 40.05 7.11
C SER A 429 22.11 41.18 6.38
N LYS A 430 21.51 41.76 5.34
CA LYS A 430 22.08 42.86 4.55
C LYS A 430 21.62 44.26 4.96
N LEU A 431 20.64 44.38 5.86
CA LEU A 431 20.15 45.69 6.35
C LEU A 431 21.31 46.57 6.85
N ASP A 432 21.29 47.86 6.49
CA ASP A 432 22.26 48.84 7.02
C ASP A 432 21.83 49.26 8.44
N PRO A 433 22.73 49.22 9.45
CA PRO A 433 22.40 49.62 10.81
C PRO A 433 21.92 51.09 10.91
N ILE A 434 22.48 52.01 10.08
CA ILE A 434 22.15 53.43 10.13
C ILE A 434 20.74 53.65 9.59
N GLU A 435 20.41 53.05 8.43
CA GLU A 435 19.07 53.11 7.84
C GLU A 435 18.01 52.43 8.75
N ALA A 436 18.35 51.29 9.34
CA ALA A 436 17.46 50.54 10.22
C ALA A 436 17.08 51.30 11.51
N LEU A 437 17.97 52.14 12.03
CA LEU A 437 17.75 52.97 13.18
C LEU A 437 17.04 54.30 12.87
N ARG A 438 17.08 54.75 11.60
CA ARG A 438 16.47 55.99 11.14
C ARG A 438 15.02 55.82 10.65
N MET A 439 14.58 54.60 10.38
CA MET A 439 13.15 54.33 10.04
C MET A 439 12.29 54.59 11.26
N GLU A 440 11.58 55.71 11.21
CA GLU A 440 10.38 55.97 12.06
C GLU A 440 9.24 55.11 11.52
N ILE A 441 8.54 54.44 12.47
CA ILE A 441 7.38 53.57 12.19
C ILE A 441 6.19 54.47 11.91
#